data_9995d5c274f4daaa318c274600bb3bec
#
_entry.id   9995d5c274f4daaa318c274600bb3bec
#
_cell.length_a   1.000
_cell.length_b   1.000
_cell.length_c   1.000
_cell.angle_alpha   90.00
_cell.angle_beta   90.00
_cell.angle_gamma   90.00
#
_symmetry.space_group_name_H-M   'P 1'
#
loop_
_entity.id
_entity.type
_entity.pdbx_description
1 polymer ?
#
loop_
_entity_poly.entity_id
_entity_poly.type
_entity_poly.pdbx_seq_one_letter_code
_entity_poly.pdbx_strand_id
1 'polypeptide(L)'
;MPDEPVRVANSAQAALLLDVGLRPLLDLLMRAPHSVGEVAAKLALNIQRAHYIVGKLERAGVAEVVEVRARAGRAIRCYAVPPRWFIPYETTGAETLEAFMGAQILPRMERFTRLSVGLLRELGDHWGFWLEQGEEGSSLSMGTPNRRGYELFAGEEPFLLNITGLRLTGEQASDLKRRLESVVEEFQAQDNPQAPTYTVALMLARGDVG
;
A
#
# COMPACT_ATOMS: atom_id res chain seq x y z
N MET A 1 -21.11 4.30 -4.29
CA MET A 1 -21.41 5.66 -3.79
C MET A 1 -20.86 6.67 -4.80
N PRO A 2 -21.62 7.04 -5.82
CA PRO A 2 -21.11 7.86 -6.93
C PRO A 2 -21.21 9.38 -6.73
N ASP A 3 -21.84 9.88 -5.67
CA ASP A 3 -22.35 11.27 -5.66
C ASP A 3 -21.74 12.19 -4.59
N GLU A 4 -20.70 11.79 -3.88
CA GLU A 4 -20.02 12.72 -2.95
C GLU A 4 -19.03 13.62 -3.71
N PRO A 5 -19.04 14.95 -3.40
CA PRO A 5 -18.17 15.89 -4.08
C PRO A 5 -16.70 15.56 -3.87
N VAL A 6 -15.92 15.57 -4.96
CA VAL A 6 -14.47 15.41 -4.90
C VAL A 6 -13.85 16.68 -4.33
N ARG A 7 -13.04 16.55 -3.28
CA ARG A 7 -12.22 17.65 -2.77
C ARG A 7 -10.87 17.69 -3.48
N VAL A 8 -10.43 18.87 -3.85
CA VAL A 8 -9.11 19.09 -4.47
C VAL A 8 -8.14 19.54 -3.39
N ALA A 9 -7.06 18.79 -3.21
CA ALA A 9 -6.07 19.05 -2.17
C ALA A 9 -5.14 20.22 -2.54
N ASN A 10 -4.85 21.08 -1.58
CA ASN A 10 -3.73 22.02 -1.65
C ASN A 10 -2.42 21.34 -1.17
N SER A 11 -1.28 22.03 -1.28
CA SER A 11 0.04 21.46 -0.96
C SER A 11 0.16 20.95 0.48
N ALA A 12 -0.41 21.66 1.46
CA ALA A 12 -0.39 21.21 2.86
C ALA A 12 -1.22 19.95 3.09
N GLN A 13 -2.36 19.84 2.41
CA GLN A 13 -3.23 18.67 2.43
C GLN A 13 -2.60 17.49 1.66
N ALA A 14 -2.02 17.76 0.49
CA ALA A 14 -1.33 16.74 -0.32
C ALA A 14 -0.24 16.03 0.48
N ALA A 15 0.59 16.77 1.21
CA ALA A 15 1.65 16.19 2.04
C ALA A 15 1.13 15.24 3.13
N LEU A 16 -0.08 15.48 3.66
CA LEU A 16 -0.70 14.62 4.67
C LEU A 16 -1.43 13.44 4.07
N LEU A 17 -2.15 13.67 2.97
CA LEU A 17 -2.94 12.63 2.30
C LEU A 17 -2.06 11.58 1.62
N LEU A 18 -0.86 11.97 1.17
CA LEU A 18 0.12 11.10 0.53
C LEU A 18 1.09 10.42 1.51
N ASP A 19 1.10 10.83 2.78
CA ASP A 19 1.94 10.20 3.80
C ASP A 19 1.50 8.75 4.05
N VAL A 20 2.36 7.82 3.64
CA VAL A 20 2.11 6.37 3.78
C VAL A 20 1.94 5.97 5.25
N GLY A 21 2.62 6.66 6.18
CA GLY A 21 2.49 6.41 7.61
C GLY A 21 1.14 6.84 8.20
N LEU A 22 0.43 7.76 7.54
CA LEU A 22 -0.89 8.22 7.95
C LEU A 22 -2.03 7.40 7.33
N ARG A 23 -1.76 6.50 6.37
CA ARG A 23 -2.79 5.74 5.66
C ARG A 23 -3.77 5.02 6.59
N PRO A 24 -3.34 4.29 7.64
CA PRO A 24 -4.27 3.60 8.54
C PRO A 24 -5.22 4.57 9.27
N LEU A 25 -4.73 5.77 9.62
CA LEU A 25 -5.55 6.80 10.26
C LEU A 25 -6.54 7.42 9.27
N LEU A 26 -6.09 7.73 8.05
CA LEU A 26 -6.97 8.26 6.99
C LEU A 26 -8.08 7.25 6.67
N ASP A 27 -7.74 5.98 6.48
CA ASP A 27 -8.71 4.91 6.22
C ASP A 27 -9.73 4.78 7.35
N LEU A 28 -9.28 4.88 8.60
CA LEU A 28 -10.17 4.82 9.77
C LEU A 28 -11.17 5.99 9.77
N LEU A 29 -10.68 7.23 9.57
CA LEU A 29 -11.49 8.44 9.62
C LEU A 29 -12.35 8.66 8.37
N MET A 30 -12.00 8.05 7.23
CA MET A 30 -12.83 8.04 6.03
C MET A 30 -14.02 7.08 6.15
N ARG A 31 -13.87 5.99 6.92
CA ARG A 31 -14.95 5.00 7.11
C ARG A 31 -16.04 5.48 8.06
N ALA A 32 -15.65 6.11 9.15
CA ALA A 32 -16.60 6.60 10.17
C ALA A 32 -15.97 7.67 11.07
N PRO A 33 -16.78 8.54 11.69
CA PRO A 33 -16.32 9.50 12.68
C PRO A 33 -15.74 8.81 13.93
N HIS A 34 -14.56 9.26 14.37
CA HIS A 34 -13.93 8.77 15.60
C HIS A 34 -13.40 9.93 16.46
N SER A 35 -13.51 9.74 17.78
CA SER A 35 -12.81 10.59 18.75
C SER A 35 -11.32 10.25 18.77
N VAL A 36 -10.50 11.17 19.29
CA VAL A 36 -9.05 10.93 19.43
C VAL A 36 -8.75 9.71 20.32
N GLY A 37 -9.58 9.47 21.35
CA GLY A 37 -9.44 8.28 22.20
C GLY A 37 -9.70 6.97 21.44
N GLU A 38 -10.74 6.94 20.59
CA GLU A 38 -11.04 5.78 19.73
C GLU A 38 -9.95 5.55 18.69
N VAL A 39 -9.42 6.63 18.09
CA VAL A 39 -8.25 6.56 17.18
C VAL A 39 -7.04 5.95 17.89
N ALA A 40 -6.71 6.43 19.09
CA ALA A 40 -5.59 5.91 19.88
C ALA A 40 -5.73 4.42 20.15
N ALA A 41 -6.93 3.98 20.57
CA ALA A 41 -7.20 2.58 20.86
C ALA A 41 -7.14 1.68 19.62
N LYS A 42 -7.79 2.09 18.51
CA LYS A 42 -7.89 1.28 17.29
C LYS A 42 -6.55 1.15 16.55
N LEU A 43 -5.69 2.18 16.62
CA LEU A 43 -4.39 2.19 15.95
C LEU A 43 -3.21 1.88 16.88
N ALA A 44 -3.48 1.47 18.12
CA ALA A 44 -2.47 1.20 19.15
C ALA A 44 -1.47 2.37 19.34
N LEU A 45 -1.97 3.60 19.26
CA LEU A 45 -1.18 4.82 19.47
C LEU A 45 -1.30 5.31 20.90
N ASN A 46 -0.25 5.97 21.42
CA ASN A 46 -0.43 6.74 22.63
C ASN A 46 -1.36 7.94 22.38
N ILE A 47 -2.09 8.36 23.40
CA ILE A 47 -3.12 9.41 23.30
C ILE A 47 -2.53 10.77 22.86
N GLN A 48 -1.31 11.09 23.26
CA GLN A 48 -0.65 12.34 22.89
C GLN A 48 -0.34 12.37 21.39
N ARG A 49 0.18 11.24 20.85
CA ARG A 49 0.47 11.09 19.42
C ARG A 49 -0.82 11.16 18.60
N ALA A 50 -1.90 10.50 19.05
CA ALA A 50 -3.20 10.57 18.40
C ALA A 50 -3.74 12.01 18.36
N HIS A 51 -3.67 12.75 19.48
CA HIS A 51 -4.03 14.16 19.54
C HIS A 51 -3.21 15.02 18.58
N TYR A 52 -1.89 14.82 18.55
CA TYR A 52 -1.01 15.57 17.67
C TYR A 52 -1.37 15.37 16.18
N ILE A 53 -1.53 14.10 15.78
CA ILE A 53 -1.77 13.76 14.37
C ILE A 53 -3.18 14.19 13.92
N VAL A 54 -4.22 13.89 14.71
CA VAL A 54 -5.59 14.31 14.40
C VAL A 54 -5.68 15.86 14.36
N GLY A 55 -5.07 16.55 15.32
CA GLY A 55 -5.01 18.01 15.30
C GLY A 55 -4.21 18.58 14.11
N LYS A 56 -3.22 17.86 13.60
CA LYS A 56 -2.51 18.24 12.36
C LYS A 56 -3.42 18.11 11.14
N LEU A 57 -4.21 17.04 11.05
CA LEU A 57 -5.19 16.84 9.99
C LEU A 57 -6.32 17.89 10.06
N GLU A 58 -6.83 18.18 11.27
CA GLU A 58 -7.86 19.22 11.47
C GLU A 58 -7.38 20.62 11.03
N ARG A 59 -6.18 21.03 11.47
CA ARG A 59 -5.61 22.33 11.09
C ARG A 59 -5.36 22.48 9.60
N ALA A 60 -5.04 21.40 8.92
CA ALA A 60 -4.86 21.41 7.46
C ALA A 60 -6.19 21.32 6.71
N GLY A 61 -7.31 21.12 7.39
CA GLY A 61 -8.62 20.93 6.77
C GLY A 61 -8.75 19.59 6.04
N VAL A 62 -7.96 18.60 6.43
CA VAL A 62 -8.09 17.19 5.96
C VAL A 62 -9.14 16.47 6.79
N ALA A 63 -9.12 16.64 8.12
CA ALA A 63 -10.14 16.12 9.01
C ALA A 63 -11.04 17.24 9.52
N GLU A 64 -12.31 16.92 9.73
CA GLU A 64 -13.33 17.86 10.22
C GLU A 64 -14.03 17.29 11.45
N VAL A 65 -14.44 18.16 12.38
CA VAL A 65 -15.32 17.76 13.49
C VAL A 65 -16.74 17.66 12.95
N VAL A 66 -17.23 16.44 12.85
CA VAL A 66 -18.58 16.14 12.32
C VAL A 66 -19.60 15.81 13.40
N GLU A 67 -19.12 15.50 14.60
CA GLU A 67 -19.98 15.16 15.74
C GLU A 67 -19.34 15.64 17.04
N VAL A 68 -20.17 16.10 17.96
CA VAL A 68 -19.76 16.42 19.34
C VAL A 68 -20.65 15.63 20.31
N ARG A 69 -20.05 14.64 20.97
CA ARG A 69 -20.76 13.80 21.96
C ARG A 69 -20.73 14.46 23.34
N ALA A 70 -21.91 14.65 23.90
CA ALA A 70 -22.04 15.14 25.27
C ALA A 70 -21.47 14.12 26.28
N ARG A 71 -20.74 14.61 27.28
CA ARG A 71 -20.23 13.81 28.40
C ARG A 71 -20.26 14.66 29.68
N ALA A 72 -20.37 14.00 30.85
CA ALA A 72 -20.10 14.66 32.11
C ALA A 72 -18.67 15.21 32.13
N GLY A 73 -18.51 16.52 31.99
CA GLY A 73 -17.24 17.21 31.78
C GLY A 73 -17.07 17.73 30.36
N ARG A 74 -15.85 17.65 29.81
CA ARG A 74 -15.54 18.18 28.46
C ARG A 74 -16.17 17.31 27.36
N ALA A 75 -16.90 17.94 26.44
CA ALA A 75 -17.49 17.29 25.28
C ALA A 75 -16.43 16.60 24.40
N ILE A 76 -16.78 15.46 23.82
CA ILE A 76 -15.89 14.66 22.98
C ILE A 76 -16.14 15.04 21.51
N ARG A 77 -15.11 15.54 20.85
CA ARG A 77 -15.13 15.80 19.39
C ARG A 77 -14.83 14.52 18.63
N CYS A 78 -15.65 14.21 17.62
CA CYS A 78 -15.43 13.13 16.66
C CYS A 78 -15.07 13.71 15.30
N TYR A 79 -14.03 13.16 14.71
CA TYR A 79 -13.41 13.62 13.49
C TYR A 79 -13.70 12.64 12.36
N ALA A 80 -13.91 13.16 11.16
CA ALA A 80 -14.00 12.39 9.93
C ALA A 80 -13.14 13.04 8.86
N VAL A 81 -12.70 12.24 7.90
CA VAL A 81 -12.05 12.68 6.68
C VAL A 81 -13.00 12.43 5.51
N PRO A 82 -13.26 13.41 4.63
CA PRO A 82 -14.05 13.20 3.43
C PRO A 82 -13.54 12.04 2.60
N PRO A 83 -14.42 11.20 2.02
CA PRO A 83 -14.01 9.94 1.40
C PRO A 83 -13.38 10.11 0.02
N ARG A 84 -13.49 11.29 -0.61
CA ARG A 84 -13.00 11.50 -1.98
C ARG A 84 -12.12 12.73 -2.09
N TRP A 85 -10.83 12.49 -2.41
CA TRP A 85 -9.84 13.52 -2.65
C TRP A 85 -9.16 13.31 -3.99
N PHE A 86 -9.02 14.38 -4.75
CA PHE A 86 -8.08 14.48 -5.86
C PHE A 86 -6.86 15.28 -5.39
N ILE A 87 -5.69 14.72 -5.59
CA ILE A 87 -4.42 15.34 -5.19
C ILE A 87 -3.67 15.68 -6.48
N PRO A 88 -3.71 16.94 -6.93
CA PRO A 88 -3.01 17.33 -8.14
C PRO A 88 -1.50 17.12 -7.99
N TYR A 89 -0.84 16.66 -9.05
CA TYR A 89 0.61 16.50 -9.08
C TYR A 89 1.34 17.80 -8.70
N GLU A 90 0.88 18.93 -9.20
CA GLU A 90 1.44 20.27 -9.00
C GLU A 90 1.43 20.70 -7.53
N THR A 91 0.58 20.11 -6.70
CA THR A 91 0.50 20.44 -5.26
C THR A 91 1.47 19.62 -4.41
N THR A 92 2.16 18.66 -4.97
CA THR A 92 2.99 17.72 -4.20
C THR A 92 4.44 18.18 -4.02
N GLY A 93 4.88 19.16 -4.79
CA GLY A 93 6.29 19.63 -4.81
C GLY A 93 7.25 18.64 -5.46
N ALA A 94 6.75 17.57 -6.10
CA ALA A 94 7.58 16.66 -6.87
C ALA A 94 8.05 17.35 -8.17
N GLU A 95 9.34 17.26 -8.47
CA GLU A 95 9.92 17.92 -9.65
C GLU A 95 9.56 17.21 -10.96
N THR A 96 9.34 15.89 -10.90
CA THR A 96 8.99 15.07 -12.05
C THR A 96 7.86 14.10 -11.72
N LEU A 97 7.17 13.59 -12.73
CA LEU A 97 6.13 12.58 -12.56
C LEU A 97 6.70 11.28 -11.99
N GLU A 98 7.92 10.93 -12.36
CA GLU A 98 8.66 9.77 -11.83
C GLU A 98 8.88 9.93 -10.32
N ALA A 99 9.34 11.11 -9.88
CA ALA A 99 9.50 11.41 -8.45
C ALA A 99 8.17 11.34 -7.69
N PHE A 100 7.08 11.83 -8.29
CA PHE A 100 5.74 11.75 -7.73
C PHE A 100 5.27 10.29 -7.57
N MET A 101 5.37 9.48 -8.61
CA MET A 101 5.03 8.06 -8.57
C MET A 101 5.94 7.30 -7.61
N GLY A 102 7.25 7.53 -7.71
CA GLY A 102 8.28 6.90 -6.88
C GLY A 102 8.03 7.11 -5.39
N ALA A 103 7.67 8.31 -4.99
CA ALA A 103 7.33 8.63 -3.60
C ALA A 103 6.19 7.77 -3.03
N GLN A 104 5.31 7.25 -3.87
CA GLN A 104 4.22 6.36 -3.46
C GLN A 104 4.58 4.87 -3.56
N ILE A 105 5.41 4.49 -4.52
CA ILE A 105 5.72 3.08 -4.82
C ILE A 105 6.92 2.60 -4.00
N LEU A 106 8.03 3.34 -3.99
CA LEU A 106 9.29 2.89 -3.38
C LEU A 106 9.19 2.52 -1.89
N PRO A 107 8.52 3.30 -1.01
CA PRO A 107 8.38 2.92 0.39
C PRO A 107 7.59 1.62 0.61
N ARG A 108 6.65 1.32 -0.30
CA ARG A 108 5.88 0.06 -0.27
C ARG A 108 6.73 -1.10 -0.73
N MET A 109 7.53 -0.91 -1.78
CA MET A 109 8.47 -1.92 -2.28
C MET A 109 9.56 -2.24 -1.25
N GLU A 110 10.11 -1.24 -0.58
CA GLU A 110 11.05 -1.45 0.53
C GLU A 110 10.43 -2.26 1.68
N ARG A 111 9.17 -1.98 2.02
CA ARG A 111 8.46 -2.74 3.05
C ARG A 111 8.19 -4.16 2.59
N PHE A 112 7.75 -4.36 1.35
CA PHE A 112 7.56 -5.67 0.75
C PHE A 112 8.87 -6.48 0.78
N THR A 113 9.99 -5.88 0.36
CA THR A 113 11.31 -6.52 0.43
C THR A 113 11.68 -6.95 1.84
N ARG A 114 11.43 -6.11 2.85
CA ARG A 114 11.70 -6.48 4.26
C ARG A 114 10.84 -7.66 4.74
N LEU A 115 9.57 -7.71 4.36
CA LEU A 115 8.70 -8.85 4.65
C LEU A 115 9.22 -10.12 3.97
N SER A 116 9.59 -10.03 2.69
CA SER A 116 10.15 -11.14 1.92
C SER A 116 11.44 -11.68 2.55
N VAL A 117 12.36 -10.79 2.96
CA VAL A 117 13.60 -11.20 3.65
C VAL A 117 13.31 -11.89 4.99
N GLY A 118 12.27 -11.49 5.71
CA GLY A 118 11.81 -12.19 6.92
C GLY A 118 11.48 -13.65 6.63
N LEU A 119 10.63 -13.89 5.63
CA LEU A 119 10.25 -15.24 5.20
C LEU A 119 11.44 -16.06 4.68
N LEU A 120 12.32 -15.44 3.87
CA LEU A 120 13.50 -16.12 3.35
C LEU A 120 14.45 -16.60 4.46
N ARG A 121 14.60 -15.83 5.56
CA ARG A 121 15.42 -16.24 6.71
C ARG A 121 14.87 -17.46 7.44
N GLU A 122 13.55 -17.65 7.43
CA GLU A 122 12.91 -18.83 8.01
C GLU A 122 13.17 -20.09 7.16
N LEU A 123 13.41 -19.92 5.84
CA LEU A 123 13.67 -21.00 4.89
C LEU A 123 15.16 -21.41 4.81
N GLY A 124 16.09 -20.62 5.35
CA GLY A 124 17.52 -20.95 5.37
C GLY A 124 18.45 -19.74 5.40
N ASP A 125 19.76 -19.98 5.51
CA ASP A 125 20.77 -18.94 5.76
C ASP A 125 21.66 -18.60 4.55
N HIS A 126 21.77 -19.49 3.55
CA HIS A 126 22.74 -19.33 2.46
C HIS A 126 22.07 -18.86 1.16
N TRP A 127 21.50 -17.65 1.19
CA TRP A 127 20.86 -17.05 0.04
C TRP A 127 21.86 -16.41 -0.93
N GLY A 128 21.59 -16.56 -2.22
CA GLY A 128 22.37 -15.98 -3.30
C GLY A 128 21.59 -15.92 -4.60
N PHE A 129 22.31 -15.63 -5.67
CA PHE A 129 21.75 -15.62 -7.02
C PHE A 129 22.46 -16.65 -7.89
N TRP A 130 21.65 -17.41 -8.65
CA TRP A 130 22.09 -18.23 -9.75
C TRP A 130 22.09 -17.38 -11.03
N LEU A 131 23.24 -17.30 -11.68
CA LEU A 131 23.35 -16.77 -13.04
C LEU A 131 23.58 -17.95 -13.98
N GLU A 132 22.63 -18.24 -14.86
CA GLU A 132 22.64 -19.41 -15.71
C GLU A 132 22.45 -19.03 -17.18
N GLN A 133 23.18 -19.71 -18.08
CA GLN A 133 22.98 -19.57 -19.51
C GLN A 133 21.81 -20.47 -19.94
N GLY A 134 20.74 -19.87 -20.48
CA GLY A 134 19.62 -20.56 -21.09
C GLY A 134 19.62 -20.47 -22.62
N GLU A 135 18.63 -21.07 -23.25
CA GLU A 135 18.49 -21.06 -24.73
C GLU A 135 18.24 -19.66 -25.29
N GLU A 136 17.53 -18.80 -24.54
CA GLU A 136 17.16 -17.43 -24.94
C GLU A 136 18.07 -16.34 -24.33
N GLY A 137 19.14 -16.72 -23.63
CA GLY A 137 20.06 -15.80 -22.96
C GLY A 137 20.36 -16.20 -21.52
N SER A 138 20.98 -15.31 -20.76
CA SER A 138 21.26 -15.55 -19.34
C SER A 138 20.03 -15.25 -18.50
N SER A 139 19.81 -16.04 -17.47
CA SER A 139 18.77 -15.83 -16.44
C SER A 139 19.41 -15.62 -15.08
N LEU A 140 18.80 -14.75 -14.28
CA LEU A 140 19.20 -14.49 -12.90
C LEU A 140 18.05 -14.91 -11.99
N SER A 141 18.29 -15.87 -11.08
CA SER A 141 17.29 -16.33 -10.13
C SER A 141 17.84 -16.38 -8.70
N MET A 142 17.03 -16.02 -7.72
CA MET A 142 17.39 -16.15 -6.30
C MET A 142 17.31 -17.62 -5.87
N GLY A 143 18.17 -18.04 -4.93
CA GLY A 143 18.11 -19.41 -4.38
C GLY A 143 19.17 -19.64 -3.31
N THR A 144 19.31 -20.90 -2.93
CA THR A 144 20.41 -21.38 -2.11
C THR A 144 21.40 -22.21 -2.96
N PRO A 145 22.60 -22.55 -2.48
CA PRO A 145 23.53 -23.37 -3.28
C PRO A 145 22.95 -24.71 -3.75
N ASN A 146 21.96 -25.23 -3.08
CA ASN A 146 21.38 -26.55 -3.33
C ASN A 146 19.97 -26.52 -3.95
N ARG A 147 19.32 -25.34 -4.01
CA ARG A 147 17.94 -25.18 -4.47
C ARG A 147 17.75 -23.86 -5.17
N ARG A 148 17.12 -23.88 -6.34
CA ARG A 148 16.73 -22.68 -7.06
C ARG A 148 15.49 -22.02 -6.44
N GLY A 149 15.33 -20.72 -6.65
CA GLY A 149 14.21 -19.96 -6.07
C GLY A 149 12.84 -20.54 -6.43
N TYR A 150 12.62 -20.94 -7.69
CA TYR A 150 11.34 -21.49 -8.11
C TYR A 150 10.99 -22.81 -7.37
N GLU A 151 11.98 -23.62 -6.98
CA GLU A 151 11.76 -24.85 -6.19
C GLU A 151 11.40 -24.54 -4.73
N LEU A 152 11.94 -23.43 -4.21
CA LEU A 152 11.66 -22.94 -2.86
C LEU A 152 10.27 -22.31 -2.77
N PHE A 153 9.85 -21.61 -3.84
CA PHE A 153 8.59 -20.89 -3.89
C PHE A 153 7.43 -21.74 -4.45
N ALA A 154 7.70 -22.96 -4.93
CA ALA A 154 6.67 -23.91 -5.34
C ALA A 154 6.06 -24.72 -4.17
N GLY A 155 6.47 -24.44 -2.91
CA GLY A 155 5.94 -25.05 -1.70
C GLY A 155 4.56 -24.52 -1.28
N GLU A 156 4.09 -24.96 -0.11
CA GLU A 156 2.80 -24.53 0.46
C GLU A 156 2.83 -23.12 1.05
N GLU A 157 4.04 -22.56 1.24
CA GLU A 157 4.20 -21.18 1.73
C GLU A 157 3.62 -20.18 0.72
N PRO A 158 2.71 -19.28 1.15
CA PRO A 158 2.07 -18.35 0.26
C PRO A 158 2.99 -17.14 -0.04
N PHE A 159 4.14 -17.41 -0.63
CA PHE A 159 5.12 -16.42 -1.05
C PHE A 159 5.39 -16.57 -2.55
N LEU A 160 5.24 -15.47 -3.28
CA LEU A 160 5.52 -15.39 -4.70
C LEU A 160 6.31 -14.13 -5.01
N LEU A 161 7.47 -14.27 -5.62
CA LEU A 161 8.25 -13.17 -6.17
C LEU A 161 8.66 -13.53 -7.60
N ASN A 162 8.10 -12.84 -8.57
CA ASN A 162 8.45 -13.03 -9.97
C ASN A 162 8.51 -11.66 -10.67
N ILE A 163 9.62 -11.39 -11.33
CA ILE A 163 9.80 -10.25 -12.23
C ILE A 163 10.27 -10.86 -13.56
N THR A 164 9.44 -10.76 -14.58
CA THR A 164 9.74 -11.35 -15.90
C THR A 164 9.29 -10.45 -17.03
N GLY A 165 10.04 -10.45 -18.11
CA GLY A 165 9.65 -9.85 -19.39
C GLY A 165 8.82 -10.84 -20.21
N LEU A 166 7.67 -10.41 -20.71
CA LEU A 166 6.81 -11.18 -21.60
C LEU A 166 6.64 -10.44 -22.93
N ARG A 167 6.82 -11.15 -24.03
CA ARG A 167 6.57 -10.60 -25.37
C ARG A 167 5.10 -10.82 -25.74
N LEU A 168 4.28 -9.79 -25.57
CA LEU A 168 2.85 -9.85 -25.75
C LEU A 168 2.37 -8.87 -26.82
N THR A 169 1.35 -9.25 -27.58
CA THR A 169 0.56 -8.29 -28.36
C THR A 169 -0.25 -7.39 -27.42
N GLY A 170 -0.73 -6.23 -27.90
CA GLY A 170 -1.58 -5.35 -27.09
C GLY A 170 -2.84 -6.03 -26.56
N GLU A 171 -3.44 -6.93 -27.34
CA GLU A 171 -4.60 -7.72 -26.93
C GLU A 171 -4.26 -8.72 -25.81
N GLN A 172 -3.15 -9.44 -25.98
CA GLN A 172 -2.66 -10.38 -24.95
C GLN A 172 -2.32 -9.67 -23.64
N ALA A 173 -1.66 -8.50 -23.71
CA ALA A 173 -1.34 -7.70 -22.53
C ALA A 173 -2.61 -7.20 -21.80
N SER A 174 -3.63 -6.78 -22.58
CA SER A 174 -4.92 -6.36 -22.03
C SER A 174 -5.69 -7.52 -21.39
N ASP A 175 -5.60 -8.71 -21.99
CA ASP A 175 -6.20 -9.92 -21.43
C ASP A 175 -5.52 -10.35 -20.13
N LEU A 176 -4.17 -10.34 -20.10
CA LEU A 176 -3.40 -10.61 -18.90
C LEU A 176 -3.77 -9.64 -17.76
N LYS A 177 -3.82 -8.33 -18.06
CA LYS A 177 -4.25 -7.31 -17.08
C LYS A 177 -5.61 -7.67 -16.48
N ARG A 178 -6.62 -7.91 -17.33
CA ARG A 178 -7.98 -8.26 -16.88
C ARG A 178 -8.02 -9.47 -15.97
N ARG A 179 -7.28 -10.53 -16.31
CA ARG A 179 -7.22 -11.76 -15.49
C ARG A 179 -6.59 -11.51 -14.14
N LEU A 180 -5.49 -10.75 -14.09
CA LEU A 180 -4.82 -10.39 -12.83
C LEU A 180 -5.74 -9.54 -11.93
N GLU A 181 -6.43 -8.55 -12.50
CA GLU A 181 -7.42 -7.74 -11.79
C GLU A 181 -8.56 -8.60 -11.24
N SER A 182 -9.14 -9.48 -12.09
CA SER A 182 -10.23 -10.37 -11.69
C SER A 182 -9.87 -11.29 -10.54
N VAL A 183 -8.66 -11.86 -10.54
CA VAL A 183 -8.17 -12.70 -9.43
C VAL A 183 -8.09 -11.91 -8.13
N VAL A 184 -7.55 -10.68 -8.17
CA VAL A 184 -7.45 -9.85 -6.96
C VAL A 184 -8.85 -9.46 -6.46
N GLU A 185 -9.77 -9.09 -7.33
CA GLU A 185 -11.15 -8.74 -6.96
C GLU A 185 -11.90 -9.92 -6.32
N GLU A 186 -11.70 -11.13 -6.85
CA GLU A 186 -12.29 -12.35 -6.29
C GLU A 186 -11.85 -12.56 -4.83
N PHE A 187 -10.55 -12.43 -4.54
CA PHE A 187 -10.03 -12.58 -3.18
C PHE A 187 -10.35 -11.41 -2.27
N GLN A 188 -10.46 -10.18 -2.80
CA GLN A 188 -10.94 -9.03 -2.04
C GLN A 188 -12.39 -9.21 -1.57
N ALA A 189 -13.24 -9.85 -2.37
CA ALA A 189 -14.61 -10.16 -1.98
C ALA A 189 -14.69 -11.21 -0.84
N GLN A 190 -13.62 -11.97 -0.62
CA GLN A 190 -13.50 -12.97 0.46
C GLN A 190 -12.71 -12.44 1.66
N ASP A 191 -12.44 -11.12 1.75
CA ASP A 191 -11.63 -10.51 2.81
C ASP A 191 -12.12 -10.91 4.21
N ASN A 192 -11.19 -11.41 5.02
CA ASN A 192 -11.45 -11.83 6.38
C ASN A 192 -10.62 -10.96 7.35
N PRO A 193 -11.25 -10.01 8.06
CA PRO A 193 -10.55 -9.10 8.98
C PRO A 193 -9.82 -9.77 10.14
N GLN A 194 -10.11 -11.06 10.41
CA GLN A 194 -9.46 -11.85 11.47
C GLN A 194 -8.25 -12.64 10.96
N ALA A 195 -8.09 -12.75 9.64
CA ALA A 195 -6.97 -13.45 9.04
C ALA A 195 -5.69 -12.57 8.96
N PRO A 196 -4.50 -13.16 8.87
CA PRO A 196 -3.27 -12.43 8.58
C PRO A 196 -3.36 -11.69 7.24
N THR A 197 -2.78 -10.49 7.19
CA THR A 197 -2.74 -9.71 5.95
C THR A 197 -1.64 -10.22 5.02
N TYR A 198 -2.01 -10.51 3.79
CA TYR A 198 -1.08 -10.78 2.68
C TYR A 198 -1.02 -9.57 1.75
N THR A 199 0.19 -9.14 1.38
CA THR A 199 0.38 -8.03 0.45
C THR A 199 0.61 -8.56 -0.96
N VAL A 200 -0.24 -8.16 -1.89
CA VAL A 200 -0.09 -8.45 -3.33
C VAL A 200 0.29 -7.16 -4.05
N ALA A 201 1.36 -7.19 -4.86
CA ALA A 201 1.76 -6.11 -5.73
C ALA A 201 1.73 -6.60 -7.19
N LEU A 202 0.90 -5.97 -8.00
CA LEU A 202 0.80 -6.24 -9.44
C LEU A 202 1.29 -5.02 -10.21
N MET A 203 2.23 -5.24 -11.12
CA MET A 203 2.76 -4.20 -12.00
C MET A 203 2.86 -4.75 -13.41
N LEU A 204 2.27 -4.05 -14.36
CA LEU A 204 2.35 -4.36 -15.79
C LEU A 204 2.56 -3.06 -16.55
N ALA A 205 3.66 -2.93 -17.25
CA ALA A 205 3.95 -1.79 -18.11
C ALA A 205 4.59 -2.27 -19.42
N ARG A 206 4.41 -1.46 -20.45
CA ARG A 206 5.12 -1.70 -21.71
C ARG A 206 6.56 -1.23 -21.57
N GLY A 207 7.50 -2.12 -21.79
CA GLY A 207 8.94 -1.83 -21.73
C GLY A 207 9.71 -2.99 -21.12
N ASP A 208 11.02 -2.83 -21.03
CA ASP A 208 11.91 -3.77 -20.39
C ASP A 208 12.52 -3.10 -19.15
N VAL A 209 12.63 -3.84 -18.07
CA VAL A 209 13.20 -3.36 -16.80
C VAL A 209 14.58 -3.97 -16.49
N GLY A 210 15.14 -4.74 -17.44
CA GLY A 210 16.44 -5.41 -17.31
C GLY A 210 16.33 -6.89 -17.05
#